data_a300d147b87bc1ed7038cfad3e487c46
#
_entry.id   a300d147b87bc1ed7038cfad3e487c46
#
_cell.length_a   1.000
_cell.length_b   1.000
_cell.length_c   1.000
_cell.angle_alpha   90.00
_cell.angle_beta   90.00
_cell.angle_gamma   90.00
#
_symmetry.space_group_name_H-M   'P 1'
#
loop_
_entity.id
_entity.type
_entity.pdbx_description
1 polymer ?
#
loop_
_entity_poly.entity_id
_entity_poly.type
_entity_poly.pdbx_seq_one_letter_code
_entity_poly.pdbx_strand_id
1 'polypeptide(L)'
;MMGRLLGTMLLVLAGLSASGAAMADARVAICFNYGCLAEAEVVFSEAQLGEVAVSLGRAESAVEERAILGQVMGRLYRWAGTQSPISADRPGDFLDDGVYGKMDCIDHAESTTRLLLLLEGRGMLRFHAVDPIRRRTRWLVTQHFSAVVRESAEAPRVGASFVVDTWFGEHGDP
;
A
#
# COMPACT_ATOMS: atom_id res chain seq x y z
N MET A 1 25.30 -73.85 -8.11
CA MET A 1 24.20 -73.24 -7.36
C MET A 1 24.55 -71.81 -7.10
N MET A 2 24.00 -70.87 -7.88
CA MET A 2 24.34 -69.44 -7.87
C MET A 2 23.10 -68.70 -7.40
N GLY A 3 23.10 -68.18 -6.13
CA GLY A 3 22.04 -67.41 -5.55
C GLY A 3 22.09 -65.98 -6.00
N ARG A 4 21.06 -65.46 -6.69
CA ARG A 4 20.89 -64.05 -7.04
C ARG A 4 20.27 -63.29 -5.85
N LEU A 5 20.99 -62.36 -5.30
CA LEU A 5 20.49 -61.37 -4.37
C LEU A 5 19.85 -60.22 -5.17
N LEU A 6 18.50 -60.10 -5.10
CA LEU A 6 17.80 -58.91 -5.57
C LEU A 6 17.86 -57.86 -4.46
N GLY A 7 18.59 -56.77 -4.69
CA GLY A 7 18.55 -55.62 -3.84
C GLY A 7 17.39 -54.69 -4.23
N THR A 8 16.41 -54.56 -3.33
CA THR A 8 15.29 -53.65 -3.48
C THR A 8 15.75 -52.22 -3.11
N MET A 9 15.85 -51.36 -4.10
CA MET A 9 16.21 -49.94 -3.90
C MET A 9 14.95 -49.16 -3.53
N LEU A 10 14.83 -48.77 -2.26
CA LEU A 10 13.74 -47.92 -1.76
C LEU A 10 14.03 -46.46 -2.17
N LEU A 11 13.24 -45.96 -3.14
CA LEU A 11 13.25 -44.52 -3.49
C LEU A 11 12.46 -43.76 -2.42
N VAL A 12 13.15 -43.00 -1.55
CA VAL A 12 12.51 -42.05 -0.64
C VAL A 12 12.27 -40.76 -1.43
N LEU A 13 11.02 -40.53 -1.84
CA LEU A 13 10.59 -39.22 -2.34
C LEU A 13 10.49 -38.25 -1.15
N ALA A 14 11.50 -37.41 -0.98
CA ALA A 14 11.43 -36.27 -0.09
C ALA A 14 10.50 -35.22 -0.73
N GLY A 15 9.25 -35.17 -0.26
CA GLY A 15 8.30 -34.10 -0.62
C GLY A 15 8.80 -32.76 -0.07
N LEU A 16 9.28 -31.87 -0.94
CA LEU A 16 9.47 -30.47 -0.60
C LEU A 16 8.08 -29.83 -0.39
N SER A 17 7.63 -29.77 0.85
CA SER A 17 6.53 -28.88 1.22
C SER A 17 7.02 -27.45 1.14
N ALA A 18 6.70 -26.73 0.07
CA ALA A 18 6.85 -25.29 0.01
C ALA A 18 5.88 -24.70 1.04
N SER A 19 6.36 -24.43 2.26
CA SER A 19 5.65 -23.62 3.23
C SER A 19 5.58 -22.21 2.66
N GLY A 20 4.48 -21.87 1.98
CA GLY A 20 4.15 -20.49 1.70
C GLY A 20 4.11 -19.76 3.04
N ALA A 21 5.00 -18.80 3.25
CA ALA A 21 4.96 -17.96 4.43
C ALA A 21 3.58 -17.26 4.45
N ALA A 22 2.74 -17.66 5.41
CA ALA A 22 1.48 -16.98 5.64
C ALA A 22 1.80 -15.51 5.97
N MET A 23 1.22 -14.59 5.21
CA MET A 23 1.40 -13.17 5.48
C MET A 23 0.57 -12.82 6.72
N ALA A 24 1.25 -12.37 7.78
CA ALA A 24 0.56 -11.96 9.00
C ALA A 24 -0.22 -10.66 8.78
N ASP A 25 -1.30 -10.45 9.55
CA ASP A 25 -2.04 -9.20 9.62
C ASP A 25 -1.08 -8.01 9.81
N ALA A 26 -1.38 -6.89 9.18
CA ALA A 26 -0.60 -5.66 9.33
C ALA A 26 -1.38 -4.60 10.08
N ARG A 27 -0.67 -3.84 10.92
CA ARG A 27 -1.20 -2.69 11.64
C ARG A 27 -0.62 -1.42 11.07
N VAL A 28 -1.47 -0.45 10.79
CA VAL A 28 -1.08 0.86 10.26
C VAL A 28 -1.81 1.94 11.03
N ALA A 29 -1.08 2.96 11.47
CA ALA A 29 -1.68 4.15 12.07
C ALA A 29 -2.15 5.09 10.94
N ILE A 30 -3.42 5.46 10.96
CA ILE A 30 -4.05 6.38 10.01
C ILE A 30 -4.28 7.72 10.70
N CYS A 31 -3.76 8.79 10.12
CA CYS A 31 -3.90 10.16 10.60
C CYS A 31 -5.28 10.73 10.31
N PHE A 32 -5.78 11.61 11.21
CA PHE A 32 -6.99 12.40 10.99
C PHE A 32 -7.05 13.61 11.94
N ASN A 33 -8.07 14.43 11.82
CA ASN A 33 -8.29 15.68 12.55
C ASN A 33 -7.26 16.77 12.24
N TYR A 34 -6.82 16.86 10.98
CA TYR A 34 -5.92 17.88 10.44
C TYR A 34 -4.51 17.86 11.04
N GLY A 35 -3.52 17.82 10.17
CA GLY A 35 -2.12 17.84 10.58
C GLY A 35 -1.67 16.61 11.38
N CYS A 36 -2.35 15.49 11.25
CA CYS A 36 -2.09 14.25 12.00
C CYS A 36 -2.19 14.44 13.52
N LEU A 37 -3.14 15.28 13.99
CA LEU A 37 -3.36 15.51 15.43
C LEU A 37 -3.96 14.29 16.15
N ALA A 38 -4.59 13.39 15.42
CA ALA A 38 -5.08 12.13 15.93
C ALA A 38 -4.70 10.99 14.99
N GLU A 39 -4.61 9.79 15.57
CA GLU A 39 -4.33 8.57 14.83
C GLU A 39 -5.24 7.44 15.30
N ALA A 40 -5.62 6.57 14.36
CA ALA A 40 -6.26 5.31 14.67
C ALA A 40 -5.43 4.15 14.10
N GLU A 41 -5.16 3.15 14.92
CA GLU A 41 -4.55 1.92 14.44
C GLU A 41 -5.62 1.09 13.70
N VAL A 42 -5.37 0.78 12.43
CA VAL A 42 -6.20 -0.11 11.62
C VAL A 42 -5.46 -1.40 11.32
N VAL A 43 -6.20 -2.48 11.20
CA VAL A 43 -5.65 -3.82 10.94
C VAL A 43 -6.09 -4.28 9.57
N PHE A 44 -5.13 -4.62 8.72
CA PHE A 44 -5.37 -5.27 7.45
C PHE A 44 -5.08 -6.76 7.60
N SER A 45 -6.11 -7.59 7.40
CA SER A 45 -5.96 -9.04 7.50
C SER A 45 -5.08 -9.61 6.38
N GLU A 46 -4.52 -10.78 6.61
CA GLU A 46 -3.79 -11.55 5.61
C GLU A 46 -4.61 -11.74 4.32
N ALA A 47 -5.91 -12.01 4.44
CA ALA A 47 -6.80 -12.17 3.30
C ALA A 47 -6.91 -10.88 2.47
N GLN A 48 -7.10 -9.71 3.13
CA GLN A 48 -7.16 -8.41 2.47
C GLN A 48 -5.83 -8.07 1.77
N LEU A 49 -4.71 -8.32 2.44
CA LEU A 49 -3.38 -8.09 1.86
C LEU A 49 -3.08 -9.05 0.71
N GLY A 50 -3.59 -10.28 0.77
CA GLY A 50 -3.54 -11.25 -0.33
C GLY A 50 -4.31 -10.76 -1.57
N GLU A 51 -5.49 -10.17 -1.40
CA GLU A 51 -6.24 -9.55 -2.50
C GLU A 51 -5.48 -8.39 -3.14
N VAL A 52 -4.82 -7.57 -2.32
CA VAL A 52 -3.96 -6.47 -2.78
C VAL A 52 -2.77 -7.00 -3.56
N ALA A 53 -2.08 -8.00 -3.04
CA ALA A 53 -0.93 -8.63 -3.70
C ALA A 53 -1.31 -9.22 -5.06
N VAL A 54 -2.46 -9.92 -5.15
CA VAL A 54 -2.98 -10.45 -6.42
C VAL A 54 -3.30 -9.32 -7.40
N SER A 55 -3.87 -8.21 -6.92
CA SER A 55 -4.20 -7.07 -7.78
C SER A 55 -2.93 -6.42 -8.35
N LEU A 56 -1.98 -6.05 -7.51
CA LEU A 56 -0.71 -5.43 -7.92
C LEU A 56 0.17 -6.38 -8.75
N GLY A 57 0.15 -7.68 -8.44
CA GLY A 57 0.89 -8.69 -9.18
C GLY A 57 0.51 -8.83 -10.65
N ARG A 58 -0.65 -8.29 -11.07
CA ARG A 58 -1.09 -8.27 -12.48
C ARG A 58 -0.41 -7.18 -13.32
N ALA A 59 0.21 -6.20 -12.69
CA ALA A 59 0.89 -5.15 -13.42
C ALA A 59 2.07 -5.72 -14.24
N GLU A 60 2.12 -5.40 -15.51
CA GLU A 60 3.22 -5.76 -16.42
C GLU A 60 4.14 -4.58 -16.72
N SER A 61 3.76 -3.38 -16.23
CA SER A 61 4.50 -2.13 -16.43
C SER A 61 4.30 -1.17 -15.26
N ALA A 62 5.18 -0.18 -15.15
CA ALA A 62 5.06 0.89 -14.17
C ALA A 62 3.75 1.70 -14.34
N VAL A 63 3.29 1.87 -15.57
CA VAL A 63 2.02 2.57 -15.87
C VAL A 63 0.83 1.79 -15.33
N GLU A 64 0.81 0.48 -15.55
CA GLU A 64 -0.25 -0.38 -15.04
C GLU A 64 -0.22 -0.49 -13.52
N GLU A 65 0.98 -0.60 -12.92
CA GLU A 65 1.10 -0.62 -11.46
C GLU A 65 0.51 0.65 -10.84
N ARG A 66 0.75 1.85 -11.42
CA ARG A 66 0.14 3.09 -10.95
C ARG A 66 -1.38 3.08 -11.05
N ALA A 67 -1.94 2.59 -12.15
CA ALA A 67 -3.39 2.50 -12.32
C ALA A 67 -4.03 1.55 -11.31
N ILE A 68 -3.40 0.40 -11.06
CA ILE A 68 -3.87 -0.57 -10.06
C ILE A 68 -3.66 0.00 -8.64
N LEU A 69 -2.56 0.70 -8.41
CA LEU A 69 -2.25 1.31 -7.12
C LEU A 69 -3.32 2.31 -6.68
N GLY A 70 -3.86 3.13 -7.59
CA GLY A 70 -5.01 4.00 -7.28
C GLY A 70 -6.20 3.20 -6.74
N GLN A 71 -6.59 2.12 -7.43
CA GLN A 71 -7.69 1.25 -6.99
C GLN A 71 -7.40 0.56 -5.64
N VAL A 72 -6.14 0.16 -5.43
CA VAL A 72 -5.69 -0.44 -4.17
C VAL A 72 -5.76 0.57 -3.03
N MET A 73 -5.32 1.81 -3.24
CA MET A 73 -5.42 2.87 -2.23
C MET A 73 -6.88 3.11 -1.82
N GLY A 74 -7.79 3.27 -2.76
CA GLY A 74 -9.22 3.42 -2.47
C GLY A 74 -9.76 2.25 -1.63
N ARG A 75 -9.35 1.01 -1.94
CA ARG A 75 -9.75 -0.18 -1.18
C ARG A 75 -9.19 -0.17 0.25
N LEU A 76 -7.92 0.18 0.42
CA LEU A 76 -7.28 0.26 1.75
C LEU A 76 -7.95 1.34 2.61
N TYR A 77 -8.26 2.50 2.03
CA TYR A 77 -9.00 3.57 2.73
C TYR A 77 -10.41 3.13 3.12
N ARG A 78 -11.16 2.43 2.26
CA ARG A 78 -12.47 1.87 2.62
C ARG A 78 -12.36 0.93 3.83
N TRP A 79 -11.41 0.02 3.83
CA TRP A 79 -11.21 -0.88 4.97
C TRP A 79 -10.78 -0.12 6.24
N ALA A 80 -9.92 0.88 6.09
CA ALA A 80 -9.53 1.75 7.21
C ALA A 80 -10.73 2.52 7.78
N GLY A 81 -11.61 3.06 6.92
CA GLY A 81 -12.81 3.77 7.33
C GLY A 81 -13.85 2.91 8.07
N THR A 82 -13.81 1.57 7.92
CA THR A 82 -14.65 0.69 8.74
C THR A 82 -14.13 0.50 10.17
N GLN A 83 -12.87 0.88 10.43
CA GLN A 83 -12.19 0.69 11.71
C GLN A 83 -11.82 2.01 12.40
N SER A 84 -12.03 3.13 11.73
CA SER A 84 -11.62 4.45 12.19
C SER A 84 -12.65 5.51 11.77
N PRO A 85 -12.61 6.72 12.33
CA PRO A 85 -13.60 7.75 11.99
C PRO A 85 -13.40 8.39 10.62
N ILE A 86 -12.37 8.06 9.87
CA ILE A 86 -12.01 8.71 8.60
C ILE A 86 -13.07 8.56 7.49
N SER A 87 -14.04 7.69 7.64
CA SER A 87 -15.22 7.62 6.74
C SER A 87 -16.08 8.89 6.75
N ALA A 88 -15.85 9.79 7.71
CA ALA A 88 -16.48 11.11 7.75
C ALA A 88 -15.86 12.11 6.77
N ASP A 89 -14.66 11.84 6.27
CA ASP A 89 -13.91 12.71 5.38
C ASP A 89 -14.61 12.95 4.03
N ARG A 90 -14.35 14.12 3.43
CA ARG A 90 -14.90 14.54 2.13
C ARG A 90 -13.81 15.13 1.25
N PRO A 91 -13.93 15.00 -0.09
CA PRO A 91 -12.89 15.44 -1.01
C PRO A 91 -12.61 16.94 -0.93
N GLY A 92 -11.34 17.29 -0.77
CA GLY A 92 -10.86 18.67 -0.92
C GLY A 92 -11.49 19.68 0.03
N ASP A 93 -12.11 19.23 1.14
CA ASP A 93 -12.73 20.12 2.11
C ASP A 93 -11.70 20.79 3.01
N PHE A 94 -11.77 22.11 3.10
CA PHE A 94 -10.89 22.94 3.94
C PHE A 94 -11.64 23.60 5.10
N LEU A 95 -12.95 23.48 5.15
CA LEU A 95 -13.80 24.27 6.04
C LEU A 95 -14.39 23.45 7.18
N ASP A 96 -13.98 22.21 7.30
CA ASP A 96 -14.52 21.27 8.29
C ASP A 96 -13.46 20.90 9.37
N ASP A 97 -12.47 21.76 9.57
CA ASP A 97 -11.58 21.65 10.70
C ASP A 97 -12.37 21.59 12.03
N GLY A 98 -11.95 20.73 12.93
CA GLY A 98 -12.68 20.46 14.17
C GLY A 98 -13.84 19.46 14.05
N VAL A 99 -14.20 18.98 12.86
CA VAL A 99 -15.12 17.85 12.71
C VAL A 99 -14.35 16.54 12.87
N TYR A 100 -14.75 15.72 13.83
CA TYR A 100 -14.05 14.49 14.16
C TYR A 100 -14.02 13.51 13.00
N GLY A 101 -12.83 13.03 12.68
CA GLY A 101 -12.59 12.06 11.60
C GLY A 101 -12.28 12.67 10.23
N LYS A 102 -12.32 14.01 10.12
CA LYS A 102 -11.95 14.72 8.89
C LYS A 102 -10.43 14.75 8.68
N MET A 103 -10.04 14.83 7.42
CA MET A 103 -8.63 14.75 7.03
C MET A 103 -8.25 15.93 6.14
N ASP A 104 -7.07 16.51 6.39
CA ASP A 104 -6.44 17.47 5.49
C ASP A 104 -5.39 16.78 4.58
N CYS A 105 -4.73 17.57 3.75
CA CYS A 105 -3.70 17.04 2.85
C CYS A 105 -2.48 16.44 3.58
N ILE A 106 -2.24 16.82 4.84
CA ILE A 106 -1.17 16.23 5.66
C ILE A 106 -1.59 14.85 6.13
N ASP A 107 -2.82 14.71 6.67
CA ASP A 107 -3.39 13.43 7.09
C ASP A 107 -3.38 12.42 5.95
N HIS A 108 -3.83 12.86 4.75
CA HIS A 108 -3.80 12.03 3.55
C HIS A 108 -2.39 11.65 3.13
N ALA A 109 -1.44 12.61 3.10
CA ALA A 109 -0.07 12.35 2.69
C ALA A 109 0.63 11.36 3.64
N GLU A 110 0.48 11.56 4.96
CA GLU A 110 1.06 10.67 5.99
C GLU A 110 0.45 9.28 5.92
N SER A 111 -0.87 9.18 5.93
CA SER A 111 -1.57 7.89 5.89
C SER A 111 -1.28 7.11 4.62
N THR A 112 -1.35 7.78 3.45
CA THR A 112 -1.04 7.17 2.16
C THR A 112 0.41 6.69 2.10
N THR A 113 1.36 7.49 2.62
CA THR A 113 2.77 7.08 2.66
C THR A 113 2.97 5.83 3.52
N ARG A 114 2.32 5.76 4.68
CA ARG A 114 2.39 4.56 5.56
C ARG A 114 1.81 3.32 4.87
N LEU A 115 0.70 3.46 4.16
CA LEU A 115 0.11 2.39 3.37
C LEU A 115 1.03 1.95 2.23
N LEU A 116 1.63 2.89 1.51
CA LEU A 116 2.61 2.60 0.46
C LEU A 116 3.84 1.87 1.01
N LEU A 117 4.37 2.30 2.15
CA LEU A 117 5.50 1.64 2.82
C LEU A 117 5.14 0.21 3.28
N LEU A 118 3.90 -0.04 3.70
CA LEU A 118 3.41 -1.39 3.96
C LEU A 118 3.49 -2.25 2.69
N LEU A 119 3.01 -1.73 1.55
CA LEU A 119 3.04 -2.46 0.27
C LEU A 119 4.47 -2.72 -0.22
N GLU A 120 5.33 -1.70 -0.13
CA GLU A 120 6.75 -1.81 -0.47
C GLU A 120 7.47 -2.83 0.42
N GLY A 121 7.31 -2.72 1.74
CA GLY A 121 7.93 -3.62 2.71
C GLY A 121 7.50 -5.08 2.56
N ARG A 122 6.34 -5.32 1.93
CA ARG A 122 5.85 -6.65 1.57
C ARG A 122 6.22 -7.09 0.14
N GLY A 123 7.00 -6.28 -0.57
CA GLY A 123 7.43 -6.57 -1.94
C GLY A 123 6.30 -6.57 -2.97
N MET A 124 5.20 -5.84 -2.70
CA MET A 124 4.05 -5.77 -3.60
C MET A 124 4.23 -4.72 -4.70
N LEU A 125 5.15 -3.76 -4.54
CA LEU A 125 5.51 -2.78 -5.56
C LEU A 125 6.69 -3.32 -6.38
N ARG A 126 6.46 -3.56 -7.66
CA ARG A 126 7.47 -4.14 -8.57
C ARG A 126 8.19 -3.08 -9.38
N PHE A 127 7.50 -2.02 -9.72
CA PHE A 127 7.97 -0.97 -10.61
C PHE A 127 8.16 0.37 -9.92
N HIS A 128 7.80 0.49 -8.64
CA HIS A 128 7.94 1.72 -7.87
C HIS A 128 8.56 1.48 -6.51
N ALA A 129 9.23 2.53 -6.03
CA ALA A 129 9.68 2.68 -4.65
C ALA A 129 9.00 3.89 -4.01
N VAL A 130 8.81 3.87 -2.70
CA VAL A 130 8.20 4.99 -1.97
C VAL A 130 9.24 6.08 -1.75
N ASP A 131 8.90 7.31 -2.12
CA ASP A 131 9.72 8.49 -1.87
C ASP A 131 9.16 9.30 -0.67
N PRO A 132 9.94 10.19 -0.08
CA PRO A 132 9.44 11.09 0.96
C PRO A 132 8.27 11.96 0.48
N ILE A 133 7.37 12.28 1.42
CA ILE A 133 6.25 13.19 1.19
C ILE A 133 6.76 14.45 0.51
N ARG A 134 6.05 14.88 -0.54
CA ARG A 134 6.38 16.09 -1.28
C ARG A 134 5.43 17.21 -0.92
N ARG A 135 6.00 18.34 -0.46
CA ARG A 135 5.28 19.60 -0.31
C ARG A 135 5.37 20.38 -1.61
N ARG A 136 4.24 20.78 -2.14
CA ARG A 136 4.13 21.70 -3.29
C ARG A 136 3.56 23.02 -2.81
N THR A 137 4.15 24.13 -3.25
CA THR A 137 3.67 25.48 -2.92
C THR A 137 3.14 26.13 -4.19
N ARG A 138 1.90 26.57 -4.17
CA ARG A 138 1.27 27.31 -5.25
C ARG A 138 0.97 28.73 -4.78
N TRP A 139 1.25 29.73 -5.62
CA TRP A 139 0.97 31.14 -5.32
C TRP A 139 1.61 31.63 -4.01
N LEU A 140 2.76 31.10 -3.62
CA LEU A 140 3.53 31.44 -2.40
C LEU A 140 2.81 31.19 -1.06
N VAL A 141 1.52 30.88 -1.06
CA VAL A 141 0.71 30.77 0.17
C VAL A 141 -0.02 29.42 0.31
N THR A 142 -0.42 28.79 -0.77
CA THR A 142 -1.13 27.50 -0.70
C THR A 142 -0.11 26.37 -0.72
N GLN A 143 -0.04 25.64 0.37
CA GLN A 143 0.80 24.45 0.47
C GLN A 143 -0.07 23.19 0.33
N HIS A 144 0.42 22.21 -0.40
CA HIS A 144 -0.24 20.91 -0.52
C HIS A 144 0.80 19.80 -0.36
N PHE A 145 0.48 18.83 0.47
CA PHE A 145 1.30 17.67 0.76
C PHE A 145 0.73 16.45 0.04
N SER A 146 1.59 15.61 -0.50
CA SER A 146 1.16 14.37 -1.15
C SER A 146 2.20 13.27 -0.93
N ALA A 147 1.74 12.04 -0.79
CA ALA A 147 2.59 10.86 -0.88
C ALA A 147 3.18 10.74 -2.29
N VAL A 148 4.34 10.11 -2.41
CA VAL A 148 5.09 10.01 -3.66
C VAL A 148 5.61 8.60 -3.87
N VAL A 149 5.48 8.11 -5.09
CA VAL A 149 6.19 6.92 -5.56
C VAL A 149 7.12 7.32 -6.69
N ARG A 150 8.27 6.68 -6.73
CA ARG A 150 9.26 6.86 -7.80
C ARG A 150 9.37 5.56 -8.59
N GLU A 151 9.30 5.68 -9.91
CA GLU A 151 9.49 4.56 -10.82
C GLU A 151 10.90 3.98 -10.64
N SER A 152 10.97 2.67 -10.43
CA SER A 152 12.24 1.96 -10.35
C SER A 152 12.87 1.95 -11.73
N ALA A 153 13.98 2.68 -11.90
CA ALA A 153 14.69 2.75 -13.16
C ALA A 153 15.88 1.80 -13.12
N GLU A 154 16.17 1.17 -14.27
CA GLU A 154 17.46 0.52 -14.46
C GLU A 154 18.55 1.61 -14.50
N ALA A 155 19.61 1.42 -13.70
CA ALA A 155 20.74 2.37 -13.68
C ALA A 155 21.28 2.61 -15.11
N PRO A 156 21.62 3.87 -15.48
CA PRO A 156 21.91 5.03 -14.64
C PRO A 156 20.79 6.09 -14.56
N ARG A 157 19.56 5.80 -14.95
CA ARG A 157 18.47 6.79 -15.00
C ARG A 157 17.74 6.87 -13.65
N VAL A 158 17.48 8.08 -13.19
CA VAL A 158 16.54 8.31 -12.06
C VAL A 158 15.13 8.19 -12.61
N GLY A 159 14.33 7.31 -12.03
CA GLY A 159 12.94 7.13 -12.44
C GLY A 159 12.08 8.37 -12.18
N ALA A 160 11.02 8.53 -12.95
CA ALA A 160 10.07 9.60 -12.74
C ALA A 160 9.31 9.45 -11.41
N SER A 161 9.05 10.56 -10.72
CA SER A 161 8.26 10.56 -9.48
C SER A 161 6.80 10.93 -9.78
N PHE A 162 5.87 10.26 -9.12
CA PHE A 162 4.43 10.44 -9.26
C PHE A 162 3.82 10.66 -7.88
N VAL A 163 2.86 11.57 -7.79
CA VAL A 163 2.10 11.77 -6.56
C VAL A 163 0.98 10.73 -6.47
N VAL A 164 0.76 10.24 -5.25
CA VAL A 164 -0.39 9.44 -4.87
C VAL A 164 -1.22 10.32 -3.94
N ASP A 165 -2.24 10.95 -4.48
CA ASP A 165 -3.01 11.99 -3.82
C ASP A 165 -4.45 11.55 -3.63
N THR A 166 -4.79 11.17 -2.41
CA THR A 166 -6.10 10.63 -2.05
C THR A 166 -7.06 11.71 -1.50
N TRP A 167 -6.60 12.97 -1.40
CA TRP A 167 -7.41 14.04 -0.81
C TRP A 167 -8.51 14.58 -1.72
N PHE A 168 -8.36 14.43 -3.04
CA PHE A 168 -9.34 14.98 -4.01
C PHE A 168 -10.44 13.99 -4.40
N GLY A 169 -10.32 12.72 -4.02
CA GLY A 169 -11.31 11.67 -4.26
C GLY A 169 -12.26 11.48 -3.08
N GLU A 170 -13.47 10.97 -3.34
CA GLU A 170 -14.36 10.52 -2.26
C GLU A 170 -13.67 9.46 -1.41
N HIS A 171 -14.05 9.38 -0.13
CA HIS A 171 -13.44 8.40 0.78
C HIS A 171 -13.53 6.97 0.22
N GLY A 172 -12.37 6.39 -0.07
CA GLY A 172 -12.24 5.05 -0.62
C GLY A 172 -12.40 4.94 -2.14
N ASP A 173 -12.53 6.04 -2.87
CA ASP A 173 -12.44 6.03 -4.33
C ASP A 173 -10.98 5.91 -4.78
N PRO A 174 -10.76 5.34 -5.98
CA PRO A 174 -9.41 5.17 -6.52
C PRO A 174 -8.78 6.48 -6.98
#